data_30d211bb8e59931be3058322972184cd
#
_entry.id   30d211bb8e59931be3058322972184cd
#
_cell.length_a   1.000
_cell.length_b   1.000
_cell.length_c   1.000
_cell.angle_alpha   90.00
_cell.angle_beta   90.00
_cell.angle_gamma   90.00
#
_symmetry.space_group_name_H-M   'P 1'
#
loop_
_entity.id
_entity.type
_entity.pdbx_description
1 polymer ?
#
loop_
_entity_poly.entity_id
_entity_poly.type
_entity_poly.pdbx_seq_one_letter_code
_entity_poly.pdbx_strand_id
1 'polypeptide(L)'
;MKKIISIIIILSVTSCSSVGRFGAGVDITFDPRTIGMQIDDTIMQKNLSARLALANKKYFLSIQSEVLDGRIFLSGKVEEPEEKIKITKMAWETKGVRAVKNAISIKGQSNFKSTAKDVLITSQLRTALIFNKKTK
;
A
#
# COMPACT_ATOMS: atom_id res chain seq x y z
N MET A 1 -8.37 -29.45 -39.31
CA MET A 1 -8.71 -29.02 -37.93
C MET A 1 -7.54 -29.17 -36.95
N LYS A 2 -6.86 -30.33 -36.84
CA LYS A 2 -5.73 -30.53 -35.91
C LYS A 2 -4.56 -29.56 -36.14
N LYS A 3 -4.23 -29.21 -37.39
CA LYS A 3 -3.14 -28.25 -37.69
C LYS A 3 -3.50 -26.80 -37.28
N ILE A 4 -4.75 -26.39 -37.34
CA ILE A 4 -5.21 -25.06 -36.95
C ILE A 4 -5.19 -24.92 -35.44
N ILE A 5 -5.58 -25.96 -34.71
CA ILE A 5 -5.50 -25.99 -33.22
C ILE A 5 -4.04 -25.92 -32.77
N SER A 6 -3.12 -26.60 -33.44
CA SER A 6 -1.69 -26.54 -33.11
C SER A 6 -1.10 -25.14 -33.34
N ILE A 7 -1.53 -24.42 -34.36
CA ILE A 7 -1.08 -23.04 -34.64
C ILE A 7 -1.61 -22.07 -33.59
N ILE A 8 -2.87 -22.24 -33.14
CA ILE A 8 -3.48 -21.40 -32.11
C ILE A 8 -2.77 -21.60 -30.78
N ILE A 9 -2.37 -22.84 -30.43
CA ILE A 9 -1.63 -23.14 -29.22
C ILE A 9 -0.24 -22.51 -29.23
N ILE A 10 0.44 -22.51 -30.39
CA ILE A 10 1.77 -21.89 -30.52
C ILE A 10 1.70 -20.36 -30.42
N LEU A 11 0.64 -19.74 -30.95
CA LEU A 11 0.46 -18.29 -30.84
C LEU A 11 0.14 -17.80 -29.43
N SER A 12 -0.46 -18.64 -28.60
CA SER A 12 -0.81 -18.26 -27.23
C SER A 12 0.39 -18.26 -26.25
N VAL A 13 1.51 -18.88 -26.60
CA VAL A 13 2.71 -18.96 -25.74
C VAL A 13 3.63 -17.75 -25.92
N THR A 14 3.48 -16.96 -26.98
CA THR A 14 4.32 -15.79 -27.24
C THR A 14 3.83 -14.50 -26.56
N SER A 15 2.71 -14.54 -25.86
CA SER A 15 2.11 -13.37 -25.19
C SER A 15 2.72 -13.05 -23.82
N CYS A 16 3.73 -13.77 -23.36
CA CYS A 16 4.33 -13.59 -22.04
C CYS A 16 5.75 -13.02 -22.09
N SER A 17 6.14 -12.34 -23.16
CA SER A 17 7.43 -11.65 -23.23
C SER A 17 7.30 -10.13 -23.12
N SER A 18 6.59 -9.64 -22.10
CA SER A 18 6.85 -8.29 -21.60
C SER A 18 8.01 -8.27 -20.59
N VAL A 19 8.93 -9.21 -20.75
CA VAL A 19 10.28 -9.15 -20.17
C VAL A 19 11.15 -8.37 -21.15
N GLY A 20 10.88 -7.12 -21.32
CA GLY A 20 11.56 -6.35 -22.33
C GLY A 20 11.69 -4.88 -22.00
N ARG A 21 11.87 -4.56 -20.74
CA ARG A 21 12.46 -3.26 -20.37
C ARG A 21 13.57 -3.42 -19.35
N PHE A 22 14.50 -4.29 -19.68
CA PHE A 22 15.86 -4.24 -19.12
C PHE A 22 16.67 -3.05 -19.65
N GLY A 23 16.00 -2.02 -20.15
CA GLY A 23 16.61 -0.80 -20.63
C GLY A 23 16.33 0.44 -19.81
N ALA A 24 15.53 0.34 -18.74
CA ALA A 24 15.34 1.42 -17.80
C ALA A 24 15.93 1.03 -16.45
N GLY A 25 17.19 0.66 -16.46
CA GLY A 25 18.01 0.43 -15.26
C GLY A 25 18.37 1.72 -14.53
N VAL A 26 17.50 2.73 -14.54
CA VAL A 26 17.79 4.03 -13.93
C VAL A 26 16.99 4.25 -12.66
N ASP A 27 15.89 3.53 -12.46
CA ASP A 27 15.04 3.76 -11.27
C ASP A 27 15.49 2.99 -10.02
N ILE A 28 16.39 2.02 -10.16
CA ILE A 28 16.91 1.27 -9.00
C ILE A 28 17.98 2.06 -8.24
N THR A 29 18.58 3.06 -8.87
CA THR A 29 19.71 3.81 -8.32
C THR A 29 19.31 4.95 -7.38
N PHE A 30 18.02 5.27 -7.24
CA PHE A 30 17.57 6.39 -6.42
C PHE A 30 16.95 5.98 -5.08
N ASP A 31 16.79 4.68 -4.80
CA ASP A 31 16.42 4.24 -3.46
C ASP A 31 17.69 4.19 -2.58
N PRO A 32 17.82 5.09 -1.59
CA PRO A 32 19.00 5.16 -0.73
C PRO A 32 19.16 3.93 0.17
N ARG A 33 18.21 3.00 0.14
CA ARG A 33 18.25 1.77 0.93
C ARG A 33 19.11 0.72 0.24
N THR A 34 19.90 0.01 1.04
CA THR A 34 20.67 -1.14 0.53
C THR A 34 19.73 -2.26 0.09
N ILE A 35 20.20 -3.09 -0.85
CA ILE A 35 19.44 -4.28 -1.30
C ILE A 35 19.08 -5.18 -0.12
N GLY A 36 19.98 -5.33 0.85
CA GLY A 36 19.71 -6.09 2.08
C GLY A 36 18.53 -5.55 2.87
N MET A 37 18.46 -4.24 3.06
CA MET A 37 17.33 -3.60 3.75
C MET A 37 16.00 -3.83 3.01
N GLN A 38 15.99 -3.77 1.69
CA GLN A 38 14.79 -4.01 0.89
C GLN A 38 14.31 -5.47 1.01
N ILE A 39 15.23 -6.43 1.08
CA ILE A 39 14.91 -7.84 1.31
C ILE A 39 14.34 -8.03 2.71
N ASP A 40 14.95 -7.47 3.72
CA ASP A 40 14.49 -7.56 5.12
C ASP A 40 13.10 -6.93 5.28
N ASP A 41 12.86 -5.76 4.71
CA ASP A 41 11.56 -5.09 4.70
C ASP A 41 10.48 -5.96 4.02
N THR A 42 10.84 -6.60 2.90
CA THR A 42 9.93 -7.49 2.16
C THR A 42 9.57 -8.73 2.98
N ILE A 43 10.54 -9.35 3.64
CA ILE A 43 10.31 -10.51 4.51
C ILE A 43 9.43 -10.12 5.69
N MET A 44 9.70 -8.98 6.31
CA MET A 44 8.91 -8.44 7.42
C MET A 44 7.46 -8.19 7.00
N GLN A 45 7.24 -7.57 5.84
CA GLN A 45 5.92 -7.30 5.29
C GLN A 45 5.14 -8.60 5.03
N LYS A 46 5.78 -9.61 4.41
CA LYS A 46 5.16 -10.90 4.14
C LYS A 46 4.80 -11.65 5.43
N ASN A 47 5.69 -11.63 6.43
CA ASN A 47 5.43 -12.24 7.72
C ASN A 47 4.23 -11.60 8.44
N LEU A 48 4.16 -10.27 8.44
CA LEU A 48 3.01 -9.56 9.01
C LEU A 48 1.72 -9.87 8.26
N SER A 49 1.74 -9.85 6.93
CA SER A 49 0.58 -10.17 6.10
C SER A 49 0.08 -11.61 6.34
N ALA A 50 1.00 -12.57 6.46
CA ALA A 50 0.65 -13.96 6.80
C ALA A 50 0.01 -14.07 8.18
N ARG A 51 0.55 -13.38 9.19
CA ARG A 51 -0.01 -13.35 10.55
C ARG A 51 -1.41 -12.70 10.58
N LEU A 52 -1.62 -11.62 9.81
CA LEU A 52 -2.93 -11.00 9.67
C LEU A 52 -3.93 -11.96 9.02
N ALA A 53 -3.53 -12.68 7.98
CA ALA A 53 -4.36 -13.67 7.30
C ALA A 53 -4.75 -14.85 8.22
N LEU A 54 -3.80 -15.34 9.02
CA LEU A 54 -4.03 -16.42 9.99
C LEU A 54 -4.91 -15.98 11.15
N ALA A 55 -4.79 -14.74 11.59
CA ALA A 55 -5.62 -14.20 12.67
C ALA A 55 -7.07 -13.98 12.23
N ASN A 56 -7.28 -13.42 11.05
CA ASN A 56 -8.59 -13.26 10.42
C ASN A 56 -8.40 -12.87 8.94
N LYS A 57 -8.99 -13.64 8.03
CA LYS A 57 -8.99 -13.35 6.58
C LYS A 57 -9.45 -11.92 6.26
N LYS A 58 -10.36 -11.37 7.06
CA LYS A 58 -10.84 -10.00 6.93
C LYS A 58 -9.72 -8.98 7.13
N TYR A 59 -8.81 -9.20 8.07
CA TYR A 59 -7.66 -8.30 8.30
C TYR A 59 -6.75 -8.26 7.09
N PHE A 60 -6.45 -9.40 6.49
CA PHE A 60 -5.65 -9.48 5.28
C PHE A 60 -6.26 -8.69 4.12
N LEU A 61 -7.59 -8.68 3.99
CA LEU A 61 -8.29 -7.98 2.89
C LEU A 61 -8.52 -6.49 3.18
N SER A 62 -8.66 -6.10 4.44
CA SER A 62 -9.05 -4.74 4.84
C SER A 62 -7.88 -3.87 5.27
N ILE A 63 -6.74 -4.47 5.60
CA ILE A 63 -5.57 -3.79 6.12
C ILE A 63 -4.42 -3.92 5.12
N GLN A 64 -3.86 -2.80 4.76
CA GLN A 64 -2.62 -2.73 4.01
C GLN A 64 -1.47 -2.49 4.97
N SER A 65 -0.41 -3.24 4.79
CA SER A 65 0.84 -3.08 5.54
C SER A 65 1.99 -2.80 4.57
N GLU A 66 2.72 -1.76 4.82
CA GLU A 66 3.94 -1.39 4.11
C GLU A 66 5.10 -1.35 5.08
N VAL A 67 6.26 -1.79 4.65
CA VAL A 67 7.47 -1.77 5.48
C VAL A 67 8.58 -1.03 4.74
N LEU A 68 9.14 -0.04 5.42
CA LEU A 68 10.23 0.79 4.91
C LEU A 68 11.25 1.02 6.01
N ASP A 69 12.47 0.52 5.84
CA ASP A 69 13.56 0.63 6.82
C ASP A 69 13.16 0.13 8.21
N GLY A 70 12.49 -1.03 8.28
CA GLY A 70 12.00 -1.61 9.53
C GLY A 70 10.82 -0.86 10.16
N ARG A 71 10.26 0.13 9.49
CA ARG A 71 9.09 0.88 9.93
C ARG A 71 7.85 0.34 9.24
N ILE A 72 6.89 -0.12 10.02
CA ILE A 72 5.63 -0.66 9.53
C ILE A 72 4.59 0.46 9.46
N PHE A 73 4.01 0.65 8.30
CA PHE A 73 2.88 1.54 8.07
C PHE A 73 1.64 0.69 7.89
N LEU A 74 0.64 0.91 8.75
CA LEU A 74 -0.65 0.22 8.69
C LEU A 74 -1.71 1.20 8.23
N SER A 75 -2.48 0.83 7.22
CA SER A 75 -3.62 1.60 6.73
C SER A 75 -4.81 0.68 6.43
N GLY A 76 -6.02 1.24 6.41
CA GLY A 76 -7.22 0.49 6.14
C GLY A 76 -8.37 0.86 7.06
N LYS A 77 -9.37 -0.02 7.12
CA LYS A 77 -10.58 0.19 7.94
C LYS A 77 -10.94 -1.08 8.70
N VAL A 78 -11.20 -0.91 9.99
CA VAL A 78 -11.72 -1.95 10.89
C VAL A 78 -13.10 -1.56 11.42
N GLU A 79 -13.82 -2.51 11.97
CA GLU A 79 -15.15 -2.24 12.52
C GLU A 79 -15.08 -1.81 13.97
N GLU A 80 -14.17 -2.40 14.74
CA GLU A 80 -14.06 -2.21 16.19
C GLU A 80 -12.67 -1.64 16.58
N PRO A 81 -12.62 -0.82 17.65
CA PRO A 81 -11.35 -0.30 18.20
C PRO A 81 -10.39 -1.41 18.64
N GLU A 82 -10.93 -2.51 19.18
CA GLU A 82 -10.18 -3.68 19.64
C GLU A 82 -9.39 -4.33 18.50
N GLU A 83 -9.99 -4.39 17.30
CA GLU A 83 -9.32 -4.91 16.11
C GLU A 83 -8.09 -4.06 15.76
N LYS A 84 -8.22 -2.74 15.84
CA LYS A 84 -7.11 -1.82 15.61
C LYS A 84 -5.96 -2.05 16.59
N ILE A 85 -6.27 -2.24 17.87
CA ILE A 85 -5.28 -2.52 18.92
C ILE A 85 -4.60 -3.86 18.65
N LYS A 86 -5.36 -4.90 18.35
CA LYS A 86 -4.86 -6.24 18.06
C LYS A 86 -3.90 -6.24 16.86
N ILE A 87 -4.27 -5.58 15.78
CA ILE A 87 -3.44 -5.46 14.56
C ILE A 87 -2.15 -4.70 14.87
N THR A 88 -2.23 -3.61 15.64
CA THR A 88 -1.06 -2.84 16.06
C THR A 88 -0.09 -3.69 16.90
N LYS A 89 -0.62 -4.49 17.83
CA LYS A 89 0.18 -5.41 18.64
C LYS A 89 0.90 -6.43 17.76
N MET A 90 0.19 -7.04 16.80
CA MET A 90 0.79 -8.00 15.86
C MET A 90 1.91 -7.38 15.02
N ALA A 91 1.79 -6.10 14.66
CA ALA A 91 2.84 -5.38 13.96
C ALA A 91 4.07 -5.18 14.85
N TRP A 92 3.92 -4.80 16.12
CA TRP A 92 5.02 -4.66 17.06
C TRP A 92 5.73 -5.99 17.38
N GLU A 93 5.01 -7.09 17.33
CA GLU A 93 5.57 -8.44 17.54
C GLU A 93 6.31 -8.99 16.31
N THR A 94 6.35 -8.26 15.21
CA THR A 94 7.07 -8.67 14.01
C THR A 94 8.58 -8.48 14.21
N LYS A 95 9.36 -9.53 13.92
CA LYS A 95 10.80 -9.49 14.13
C LYS A 95 11.46 -8.41 13.27
N GLY A 96 12.30 -7.60 13.89
CA GLY A 96 13.06 -6.55 13.20
C GLY A 96 12.34 -5.19 13.12
N VAL A 97 11.12 -5.08 13.66
CA VAL A 97 10.38 -3.81 13.66
C VAL A 97 11.09 -2.75 14.49
N ARG A 98 11.23 -1.56 13.91
CA ARG A 98 11.79 -0.36 14.58
C ARG A 98 10.70 0.62 15.00
N ALA A 99 9.64 0.74 14.20
CA ALA A 99 8.52 1.61 14.49
C ALA A 99 7.24 1.11 13.80
N VAL A 100 6.09 1.42 14.39
CA VAL A 100 4.77 1.15 13.80
C VAL A 100 3.99 2.46 13.72
N LYS A 101 3.57 2.81 12.51
CA LYS A 101 2.70 3.94 12.23
C LYS A 101 1.31 3.42 11.87
N ASN A 102 0.34 3.69 12.72
CA ASN A 102 -1.02 3.17 12.56
C ASN A 102 -1.97 4.26 12.06
N ALA A 103 -2.37 4.15 10.80
CA ALA A 103 -3.37 4.99 10.15
C ALA A 103 -4.70 4.22 9.88
N ILE A 104 -4.95 3.14 10.63
CA ILE A 104 -6.19 2.38 10.54
C ILE A 104 -7.35 3.23 11.08
N SER A 105 -8.41 3.36 10.29
CA SER A 105 -9.66 4.04 10.67
C SER A 105 -10.68 3.02 11.15
N ILE A 106 -11.59 3.46 12.03
CA ILE A 106 -12.72 2.64 12.49
C ILE A 106 -13.93 3.00 11.62
N LYS A 107 -14.61 1.98 11.07
CA LYS A 107 -15.86 2.17 10.32
C LYS A 107 -16.91 2.79 11.24
N GLY A 108 -17.62 3.81 10.77
CA GLY A 108 -18.64 4.51 11.57
C GLY A 108 -18.10 5.69 12.40
N GLN A 109 -16.82 5.74 12.71
CA GLN A 109 -16.14 6.96 13.13
C GLN A 109 -15.64 7.74 11.90
N SER A 110 -16.52 8.00 10.93
CA SER A 110 -16.22 9.01 9.95
C SER A 110 -16.14 10.33 10.73
N ASN A 111 -14.93 10.84 10.87
CA ASN A 111 -14.69 12.14 11.46
C ASN A 111 -15.38 13.17 10.59
N PHE A 112 -16.67 13.39 10.84
CA PHE A 112 -17.46 14.50 10.26
C PHE A 112 -16.67 15.81 10.40
N LYS A 113 -15.89 15.90 11.46
CA LYS A 113 -15.01 17.04 11.77
C LYS A 113 -13.80 17.15 10.84
N SER A 114 -13.20 16.03 10.38
CA SER A 114 -12.08 16.08 9.44
C SER A 114 -12.54 16.31 8.01
N THR A 115 -13.63 15.67 7.59
CA THR A 115 -14.20 15.88 6.25
C THR A 115 -14.70 17.30 6.07
N ALA A 116 -15.37 17.89 7.08
CA ALA A 116 -15.79 19.29 7.05
C ALA A 116 -14.58 20.25 7.00
N LYS A 117 -13.50 19.94 7.72
CA LYS A 117 -12.27 20.72 7.72
C LYS A 117 -11.54 20.64 6.37
N ASP A 118 -11.49 19.47 5.76
CA ASP A 118 -10.85 19.26 4.45
C ASP A 118 -11.63 19.98 3.33
N VAL A 119 -12.97 19.96 3.38
CA VAL A 119 -13.82 20.71 2.45
C VAL A 119 -13.63 22.21 2.62
N LEU A 120 -13.54 22.71 3.86
CA LEU A 120 -13.29 24.11 4.16
C LEU A 120 -11.93 24.57 3.64
N ILE A 121 -10.86 23.82 3.89
CA ILE A 121 -9.52 24.14 3.42
C ILE A 121 -9.48 24.12 1.89
N THR A 122 -10.10 23.13 1.25
CA THR A 122 -10.13 23.04 -0.21
C THR A 122 -10.91 24.21 -0.82
N SER A 123 -12.02 24.64 -0.24
CA SER A 123 -12.79 25.78 -0.72
C SER A 123 -12.03 27.09 -0.53
N GLN A 124 -11.36 27.30 0.59
CA GLN A 124 -10.52 28.47 0.84
C GLN A 124 -9.34 28.55 -0.13
N LEU A 125 -8.66 27.43 -0.40
CA LEU A 125 -7.58 27.36 -1.37
C LEU A 125 -8.07 27.69 -2.79
N ARG A 126 -9.20 27.15 -3.22
CA ARG A 126 -9.79 27.45 -4.54
C ARG A 126 -10.14 28.93 -4.67
N THR A 127 -10.74 29.50 -3.64
CA THR A 127 -11.10 30.92 -3.60
C THR A 127 -9.84 31.80 -3.68
N ALA A 128 -8.81 31.49 -2.89
CA ALA A 128 -7.55 32.23 -2.91
C ALA A 128 -6.84 32.17 -4.28
N LEU A 129 -6.86 30.99 -4.93
CA LEU A 129 -6.28 30.81 -6.27
C LEU A 129 -7.03 31.60 -7.35
N ILE A 130 -8.37 31.68 -7.25
CA ILE A 130 -9.20 32.45 -8.18
C ILE A 130 -8.93 33.95 -8.03
N PHE A 131 -8.82 34.44 -6.80
CA PHE A 131 -8.51 35.86 -6.55
C PHE A 131 -7.09 36.23 -6.97
N ASN A 132 -6.12 35.33 -6.77
CA ASN A 132 -4.72 35.60 -7.16
C ASN A 132 -4.51 35.60 -8.70
N LYS A 133 -5.37 34.91 -9.46
CA LYS A 133 -5.33 34.92 -10.93
C LYS A 133 -5.91 36.19 -11.55
N LYS A 134 -6.60 37.03 -10.78
CA LYS A 134 -7.25 38.25 -11.26
C LYS A 134 -6.39 39.50 -11.10
N THR A 135 -5.21 39.38 -10.53
CA THR A 135 -4.26 40.50 -10.25
C THR A 135 -3.03 40.51 -11.17
N LYS A 136 -3.16 39.98 -12.40
CA LYS A 136 -2.13 40.13 -13.44
C LYS A 136 -2.74 40.67 -14.71
#